data_93ae87ae11902ab6677efd438a67b42d
#
_entry.id   93ae87ae11902ab6677efd438a67b42d
#
_cell.length_a   1.000
_cell.length_b   1.000
_cell.length_c   1.000
_cell.angle_alpha   90.00
_cell.angle_beta   90.00
_cell.angle_gamma   90.00
#
_symmetry.space_group_name_H-M   'P 1'
#
loop_
_entity.id
_entity.type
_entity.pdbx_description
1 polymer ?
#
loop_
_entity_poly.entity_id
_entity_poly.type
_entity_poly.pdbx_seq_one_letter_code
_entity_poly.pdbx_strand_id
1 'polypeptide(L)'
;MGLLTVTGTPLPDPNDLDEDGDDAVRRSAGVGESSRASRHWWDRNADEYQDEHGEFLGDDRFTWCPEGLDEADARLLGDLAGRTVLEIGAGAAQCSRWLAARGARPVALDISYRQLQHSRRIDLARGAAPVPVVQADAAVLPFADAAFDLACSAYGAVPFSADTSALMREVHRVLRPGGRWVFSVTHPIRWAFPDEPGVEGLTAVSSYFDRTPYVEEDEQGHATYVEHHRTIGDRVRELVAAGFRLVDLVEPEWPEGHEQDWGGWSPLRGRLIPGTAIFVAERG
;
A
#
# COMPACT_ATOMS: atom_id res chain seq x y z
N MET A 1 45.63 -10.84 22.75
CA MET A 1 44.27 -11.16 22.24
C MET A 1 43.29 -10.42 23.13
N GLY A 2 43.04 -9.16 22.79
CA GLY A 2 42.18 -8.26 23.60
C GLY A 2 40.74 -8.34 23.10
N LEU A 3 39.82 -8.68 24.00
CA LEU A 3 38.40 -8.56 23.77
C LEU A 3 38.04 -7.06 23.69
N LEU A 4 37.56 -6.62 22.54
CA LEU A 4 36.88 -5.34 22.41
C LEU A 4 35.50 -5.48 23.07
N THR A 5 35.34 -4.86 24.24
CA THR A 5 34.04 -4.67 24.88
C THR A 5 33.34 -3.52 24.11
N VAL A 6 32.38 -3.86 23.27
CA VAL A 6 31.48 -2.86 22.66
C VAL A 6 30.52 -2.43 23.77
N THR A 7 30.73 -1.24 24.32
CA THR A 7 29.73 -0.57 25.15
C THR A 7 28.65 -0.05 24.23
N GLY A 8 27.56 -0.83 24.04
CA GLY A 8 26.41 -0.39 23.27
C GLY A 8 25.72 0.77 23.98
N THR A 9 25.56 1.87 23.27
CA THR A 9 24.54 2.87 23.59
C THR A 9 23.19 2.14 23.64
N PRO A 10 22.34 2.35 24.65
CA PRO A 10 21.00 1.76 24.63
C PRO A 10 20.27 2.22 23.36
N LEU A 11 19.61 1.27 22.69
CA LEU A 11 18.76 1.58 21.56
C LEU A 11 17.69 2.60 22.00
N PRO A 12 17.32 3.57 21.16
CA PRO A 12 16.21 4.47 21.45
C PRO A 12 14.95 3.68 21.76
N ASP A 13 14.12 4.19 22.64
CA ASP A 13 12.84 3.58 23.01
C ASP A 13 11.94 3.61 21.74
N PRO A 14 11.40 2.47 21.31
CA PRO A 14 10.51 2.43 20.17
C PRO A 14 9.18 3.20 20.37
N ASN A 15 8.99 3.83 21.51
CA ASN A 15 7.84 4.67 21.86
C ASN A 15 8.17 6.16 21.88
N ASP A 16 9.23 6.64 21.22
CA ASP A 16 9.43 8.06 21.03
C ASP A 16 8.29 8.61 20.13
N LEU A 17 7.61 9.60 20.66
CA LEU A 17 6.37 10.22 20.16
C LEU A 17 6.56 10.78 18.73
N ASP A 18 5.63 10.48 17.83
CA ASP A 18 5.39 11.32 16.65
C ASP A 18 4.78 12.67 17.09
N GLU A 19 5.17 13.76 16.43
CA GLU A 19 4.82 15.15 16.80
C GLU A 19 3.30 15.45 16.76
N ASP A 20 2.45 14.52 16.29
CA ASP A 20 0.99 14.67 16.13
C ASP A 20 0.16 14.25 17.37
N GLY A 21 0.78 13.80 18.45
CA GLY A 21 0.10 13.54 19.72
C GLY A 21 -0.69 12.24 19.83
N ASP A 22 -0.63 11.36 18.84
CA ASP A 22 -1.12 9.99 18.95
C ASP A 22 0.03 9.07 19.42
N ASP A 23 -0.18 8.33 20.50
CA ASP A 23 0.83 7.40 21.02
C ASP A 23 0.96 6.19 20.09
N ALA A 24 2.12 6.04 19.43
CA ALA A 24 2.41 4.89 18.60
C ALA A 24 2.81 3.68 19.46
N VAL A 25 2.10 2.58 19.31
CA VAL A 25 2.34 1.35 20.07
C VAL A 25 2.43 0.11 19.18
N ARG A 26 3.11 -0.93 19.68
CA ARG A 26 3.11 -2.25 19.06
C ARG A 26 2.17 -3.17 19.83
N ARG A 27 1.00 -3.49 19.28
CA ARG A 27 0.04 -4.40 19.87
C ARG A 27 -0.81 -5.13 18.85
N SER A 28 -1.52 -6.17 19.27
CA SER A 28 -2.48 -6.85 18.43
C SER A 28 -3.67 -5.94 18.10
N ALA A 29 -4.07 -5.92 16.83
CA ALA A 29 -5.29 -5.30 16.35
C ALA A 29 -6.08 -6.32 15.51
N GLY A 30 -7.34 -6.53 15.86
CA GLY A 30 -8.21 -7.46 15.17
C GLY A 30 -8.81 -6.89 13.88
N VAL A 31 -9.40 -7.76 13.04
CA VAL A 31 -9.97 -7.37 11.73
C VAL A 31 -10.92 -6.18 11.84
N GLY A 32 -11.91 -6.26 12.76
CA GLY A 32 -12.90 -5.18 12.90
C GLY A 32 -12.33 -3.87 13.47
N GLU A 33 -11.26 -3.93 14.27
CA GLU A 33 -10.56 -2.75 14.77
C GLU A 33 -9.76 -2.11 13.65
N SER A 34 -8.95 -2.87 12.94
CA SER A 34 -8.16 -2.38 11.80
C SER A 34 -9.02 -1.76 10.71
N SER A 35 -10.14 -2.39 10.33
CA SER A 35 -11.07 -1.83 9.33
C SER A 35 -11.71 -0.52 9.79
N ARG A 36 -12.05 -0.38 11.08
CA ARG A 36 -12.60 0.87 11.61
C ARG A 36 -11.56 1.98 11.64
N ALA A 37 -10.36 1.68 12.14
CA ALA A 37 -9.23 2.60 12.17
C ALA A 37 -8.87 3.09 10.76
N SER A 38 -8.68 2.18 9.80
CA SER A 38 -8.39 2.53 8.40
C SER A 38 -9.48 3.42 7.79
N ARG A 39 -10.76 3.07 7.96
CA ARG A 39 -11.85 3.91 7.45
C ARG A 39 -11.82 5.30 8.08
N HIS A 40 -11.65 5.38 9.40
CA HIS A 40 -11.65 6.63 10.13
C HIS A 40 -10.47 7.53 9.69
N TRP A 41 -9.27 6.96 9.64
CA TRP A 41 -8.05 7.67 9.27
C TRP A 41 -8.13 8.21 7.84
N TRP A 42 -8.48 7.35 6.88
CA TRP A 42 -8.57 7.73 5.46
C TRP A 42 -9.74 8.67 5.16
N ASP A 43 -10.82 8.63 5.93
CA ASP A 43 -11.89 9.62 5.84
C ASP A 43 -11.46 10.98 6.44
N ARG A 44 -10.77 10.97 7.58
CA ARG A 44 -10.33 12.18 8.28
C ARG A 44 -9.24 12.94 7.50
N ASN A 45 -8.24 12.21 7.00
CA ASN A 45 -7.05 12.78 6.39
C ASN A 45 -7.13 12.88 4.85
N ALA A 46 -8.29 12.58 4.23
CA ALA A 46 -8.43 12.55 2.78
C ALA A 46 -8.10 13.89 2.11
N ASP A 47 -8.54 15.01 2.68
CA ASP A 47 -8.31 16.34 2.10
C ASP A 47 -6.81 16.70 2.19
N GLU A 48 -6.19 16.54 3.35
CA GLU A 48 -4.75 16.79 3.59
C GLU A 48 -3.88 15.89 2.70
N TYR A 49 -4.17 14.58 2.64
CA TYR A 49 -3.45 13.64 1.78
C TYR A 49 -3.47 14.04 0.30
N GLN A 50 -4.61 14.54 -0.20
CA GLN A 50 -4.69 15.00 -1.60
C GLN A 50 -3.98 16.34 -1.80
N ASP A 51 -3.97 17.22 -0.81
CA ASP A 51 -3.25 18.50 -0.87
C ASP A 51 -1.72 18.28 -0.88
N GLU A 52 -1.22 17.34 -0.07
CA GLU A 52 0.22 17.05 0.03
C GLU A 52 0.76 16.19 -1.14
N HIS A 53 0.00 15.19 -1.54
CA HIS A 53 0.48 14.16 -2.48
C HIS A 53 -0.15 14.25 -3.87
N GLY A 54 -1.20 15.05 -4.03
CA GLY A 54 -1.97 15.12 -5.28
C GLY A 54 -1.13 15.52 -6.49
N GLU A 55 -0.14 16.40 -6.33
CA GLU A 55 0.77 16.79 -7.42
C GLU A 55 1.63 15.61 -7.89
N PHE A 56 2.20 14.85 -6.96
CA PHE A 56 2.98 13.65 -7.28
C PHE A 56 2.13 12.55 -7.90
N LEU A 57 0.96 12.28 -7.32
CA LEU A 57 0.06 11.22 -7.79
C LEU A 57 -0.58 11.56 -9.13
N GLY A 58 -0.80 12.85 -9.40
CA GLY A 58 -1.50 13.33 -10.58
C GLY A 58 -2.98 12.94 -10.60
N ASP A 59 -3.72 13.44 -11.60
CA ASP A 59 -5.15 13.12 -11.73
C ASP A 59 -5.41 11.79 -12.46
N ASP A 60 -4.57 11.44 -13.42
CA ASP A 60 -4.67 10.27 -14.30
C ASP A 60 -3.30 9.63 -14.55
N ARG A 61 -2.54 9.45 -13.50
CA ARG A 61 -1.26 8.77 -13.50
C ARG A 61 -1.38 7.43 -12.77
N PHE A 62 -0.56 6.47 -13.15
CA PHE A 62 -0.46 5.20 -12.44
C PHE A 62 0.99 5.00 -11.98
N THR A 63 1.26 5.48 -10.78
CA THR A 63 2.56 5.32 -10.11
C THR A 63 2.45 4.22 -9.06
N TRP A 64 3.36 3.26 -9.11
CA TRP A 64 3.36 2.12 -8.20
C TRP A 64 3.93 2.44 -6.82
N CYS A 65 4.77 3.46 -6.71
CA CYS A 65 5.56 3.67 -5.50
C CYS A 65 6.18 5.06 -5.42
N PRO A 66 6.64 5.49 -4.23
CA PRO A 66 7.37 6.74 -4.02
C PRO A 66 8.66 6.87 -4.85
N GLU A 67 9.29 5.76 -5.25
CA GLU A 67 10.41 5.74 -6.18
C GLU A 67 10.02 6.25 -7.58
N GLY A 68 8.73 6.42 -7.86
CA GLY A 68 8.24 7.00 -9.11
C GLY A 68 8.13 6.01 -10.27
N LEU A 69 8.11 4.69 -10.02
CA LEU A 69 7.89 3.69 -11.07
C LEU A 69 6.45 3.75 -11.59
N ASP A 70 6.28 4.18 -12.83
CA ASP A 70 4.97 4.24 -13.50
C ASP A 70 4.63 2.94 -14.23
N GLU A 71 3.33 2.60 -14.26
CA GLU A 71 2.83 1.44 -15.04
C GLU A 71 3.06 1.60 -16.55
N ALA A 72 3.16 2.83 -17.04
CA ALA A 72 3.49 3.11 -18.44
C ALA A 72 4.84 2.48 -18.86
N ASP A 73 5.80 2.46 -17.94
CA ASP A 73 7.14 1.92 -18.16
C ASP A 73 7.25 0.48 -17.66
N ALA A 74 6.70 0.20 -16.47
CA ALA A 74 6.79 -1.10 -15.80
C ALA A 74 5.99 -2.20 -16.50
N ARG A 75 4.81 -1.87 -17.06
CA ARG A 75 3.90 -2.79 -17.77
C ARG A 75 3.57 -4.07 -17.00
N LEU A 76 3.44 -3.96 -15.69
CA LEU A 76 3.21 -5.11 -14.82
C LEU A 76 1.82 -5.72 -15.02
N LEU A 77 0.83 -4.90 -15.42
CA LEU A 77 -0.54 -5.35 -15.70
C LEU A 77 -0.68 -6.01 -17.08
N GLY A 78 0.26 -5.76 -18.01
CA GLY A 78 0.24 -6.29 -19.36
C GLY A 78 -0.76 -5.58 -20.27
N ASP A 79 -1.48 -6.34 -21.13
CA ASP A 79 -2.44 -5.76 -22.07
C ASP A 79 -3.72 -5.32 -21.36
N LEU A 80 -4.09 -4.05 -21.55
CA LEU A 80 -5.21 -3.38 -20.89
C LEU A 80 -6.47 -3.26 -21.75
N ALA A 81 -6.32 -3.32 -23.08
CA ALA A 81 -7.41 -3.03 -24.00
C ALA A 81 -8.61 -3.97 -23.81
N GLY A 82 -9.76 -3.41 -23.44
CA GLY A 82 -10.99 -4.15 -23.19
C GLY A 82 -11.04 -4.97 -21.91
N ARG A 83 -9.97 -4.97 -21.09
CA ARG A 83 -9.91 -5.71 -19.81
C ARG A 83 -10.78 -5.05 -18.73
N THR A 84 -11.44 -5.88 -17.93
CA THR A 84 -12.06 -5.43 -16.69
C THR A 84 -11.03 -5.44 -15.57
N VAL A 85 -10.85 -4.30 -14.89
CA VAL A 85 -9.80 -4.13 -13.86
C VAL A 85 -10.43 -3.70 -12.54
N LEU A 86 -10.06 -4.35 -11.44
CA LEU A 86 -10.41 -3.93 -10.09
C LEU A 86 -9.20 -3.22 -9.47
N GLU A 87 -9.33 -1.94 -9.12
CA GLU A 87 -8.38 -1.22 -8.29
C GLU A 87 -8.85 -1.27 -6.83
N ILE A 88 -7.99 -1.75 -5.92
CA ILE A 88 -8.30 -1.97 -4.50
C ILE A 88 -7.48 -1.00 -3.65
N GLY A 89 -8.15 -0.22 -2.78
CA GLY A 89 -7.54 0.90 -2.08
C GLY A 89 -7.22 2.03 -3.06
N ALA A 90 -8.23 2.42 -3.83
CA ALA A 90 -8.06 3.28 -5.00
C ALA A 90 -7.85 4.76 -4.66
N GLY A 91 -8.10 5.16 -3.40
CA GLY A 91 -8.05 6.56 -3.01
C GLY A 91 -8.93 7.42 -3.91
N ALA A 92 -8.35 8.45 -4.52
CA ALA A 92 -9.05 9.31 -5.48
C ALA A 92 -9.08 8.74 -6.92
N ALA A 93 -8.77 7.45 -7.11
CA ALA A 93 -8.89 6.69 -8.37
C ALA A 93 -8.03 7.21 -9.55
N GLN A 94 -6.84 7.73 -9.27
CA GLN A 94 -5.90 8.20 -10.30
C GLN A 94 -5.50 7.06 -11.23
N CYS A 95 -5.13 5.89 -10.69
CA CYS A 95 -4.76 4.71 -11.48
C CYS A 95 -5.93 4.23 -12.33
N SER A 96 -7.17 4.22 -11.81
CA SER A 96 -8.35 3.85 -12.58
C SER A 96 -8.60 4.80 -13.76
N ARG A 97 -8.41 6.11 -13.60
CA ARG A 97 -8.48 7.05 -14.73
C ARG A 97 -7.43 6.77 -15.79
N TRP A 98 -6.20 6.50 -15.36
CA TRP A 98 -5.11 6.11 -16.26
C TRP A 98 -5.45 4.84 -17.06
N LEU A 99 -6.01 3.83 -16.37
CA LEU A 99 -6.44 2.57 -16.98
C LEU A 99 -7.57 2.79 -18.01
N ALA A 100 -8.58 3.60 -17.65
CA ALA A 100 -9.70 3.94 -18.55
C ALA A 100 -9.22 4.63 -19.82
N ALA A 101 -8.27 5.56 -19.71
CA ALA A 101 -7.68 6.26 -20.85
C ALA A 101 -6.94 5.31 -21.82
N ARG A 102 -6.59 4.09 -21.36
CA ARG A 102 -5.94 3.04 -22.18
C ARG A 102 -6.89 1.92 -22.62
N GLY A 103 -8.17 2.18 -22.52
CA GLY A 103 -9.21 1.28 -23.03
C GLY A 103 -9.57 0.12 -22.09
N ALA A 104 -9.09 0.15 -20.85
CA ALA A 104 -9.57 -0.76 -19.81
C ALA A 104 -10.95 -0.32 -19.29
N ARG A 105 -11.62 -1.19 -18.57
CA ARG A 105 -12.88 -0.95 -17.86
C ARG A 105 -12.64 -1.10 -16.35
N PRO A 106 -12.11 -0.06 -15.70
CA PRO A 106 -11.80 -0.11 -14.28
C PRO A 106 -13.04 0.03 -13.41
N VAL A 107 -12.96 -0.55 -12.22
CA VAL A 107 -13.80 -0.28 -11.06
C VAL A 107 -12.86 0.02 -9.90
N ALA A 108 -13.00 1.20 -9.29
CA ALA A 108 -12.21 1.64 -8.16
C ALA A 108 -12.94 1.31 -6.84
N LEU A 109 -12.25 0.61 -5.93
CA LEU A 109 -12.79 0.27 -4.61
C LEU A 109 -11.93 0.92 -3.53
N ASP A 110 -12.57 1.57 -2.58
CA ASP A 110 -11.90 2.10 -1.39
C ASP A 110 -12.80 1.97 -0.15
N ILE A 111 -12.17 1.90 1.01
CA ILE A 111 -12.88 1.88 2.30
C ILE A 111 -13.37 3.28 2.71
N SER A 112 -12.65 4.33 2.26
CA SER A 112 -12.94 5.73 2.56
C SER A 112 -13.94 6.34 1.57
N TYR A 113 -15.05 6.80 2.09
CA TYR A 113 -16.01 7.56 1.30
C TYR A 113 -15.47 8.91 0.86
N ARG A 114 -14.65 9.55 1.71
CA ARG A 114 -14.05 10.87 1.42
C ARG A 114 -13.06 10.79 0.25
N GLN A 115 -12.23 9.77 0.19
CA GLN A 115 -11.35 9.52 -0.96
C GLN A 115 -12.16 9.34 -2.26
N LEU A 116 -13.25 8.58 -2.21
CA LEU A 116 -14.12 8.41 -3.38
C LEU A 116 -14.86 9.72 -3.77
N GLN A 117 -15.09 10.63 -2.82
CA GLN A 117 -15.58 11.97 -3.15
C GLN A 117 -14.53 12.80 -3.91
N HIS A 118 -13.24 12.70 -3.55
CA HIS A 118 -12.16 13.32 -4.32
C HIS A 118 -12.14 12.79 -5.75
N SER A 119 -12.28 11.47 -5.97
CA SER A 119 -12.40 10.90 -7.31
C SER A 119 -13.50 11.61 -8.12
N ARG A 120 -14.68 11.80 -7.53
CA ARG A 120 -15.80 12.51 -8.20
C ARG A 120 -15.51 13.98 -8.50
N ARG A 121 -14.83 14.68 -7.57
CA ARG A 121 -14.42 16.08 -7.78
C ARG A 121 -13.44 16.21 -8.95
N ILE A 122 -12.46 15.30 -9.03
CA ILE A 122 -11.48 15.27 -10.12
C ILE A 122 -12.17 14.98 -11.46
N ASP A 123 -13.04 13.96 -11.54
CA ASP A 123 -13.79 13.63 -12.76
C ASP A 123 -14.60 14.84 -13.25
N LEU A 124 -15.29 15.54 -12.36
CA LEU A 124 -16.06 16.74 -12.69
C LEU A 124 -15.17 17.89 -13.17
N ALA A 125 -14.07 18.16 -12.50
CA ALA A 125 -13.14 19.22 -12.85
C ALA A 125 -12.51 19.00 -14.24
N ARG A 126 -12.27 17.74 -14.60
CA ARG A 126 -11.71 17.34 -15.90
C ARG A 126 -12.78 17.27 -17.01
N GLY A 127 -14.06 17.33 -16.68
CA GLY A 127 -15.13 17.08 -17.64
C GLY A 127 -15.10 15.68 -18.25
N ALA A 128 -14.52 14.72 -17.52
CA ALA A 128 -14.35 13.34 -17.96
C ALA A 128 -15.55 12.46 -17.58
N ALA A 129 -15.71 11.33 -18.28
CA ALA A 129 -16.65 10.31 -17.85
C ALA A 129 -16.21 9.77 -16.46
N PRO A 130 -17.13 9.69 -15.48
CA PRO A 130 -16.76 9.29 -14.14
C PRO A 130 -16.30 7.82 -14.08
N VAL A 131 -15.21 7.57 -13.33
CA VAL A 131 -14.80 6.22 -13.00
C VAL A 131 -15.84 5.57 -12.07
N PRO A 132 -16.29 4.33 -12.33
CA PRO A 132 -17.12 3.59 -11.39
C PRO A 132 -16.39 3.40 -10.06
N VAL A 133 -16.99 3.84 -8.94
CA VAL A 133 -16.42 3.72 -7.60
C VAL A 133 -17.33 2.92 -6.67
N VAL A 134 -16.75 2.12 -5.79
CA VAL A 134 -17.46 1.28 -4.80
C VAL A 134 -16.81 1.48 -3.43
N GLN A 135 -17.61 1.84 -2.41
CA GLN A 135 -17.13 1.87 -1.04
C GLN A 135 -17.29 0.47 -0.43
N ALA A 136 -16.17 -0.19 -0.12
CA ALA A 136 -16.16 -1.50 0.53
C ALA A 136 -14.82 -1.78 1.23
N ASP A 137 -14.86 -2.77 2.13
CA ASP A 137 -13.65 -3.35 2.73
C ASP A 137 -13.06 -4.40 1.77
N ALA A 138 -11.74 -4.33 1.55
CA ALA A 138 -11.04 -5.25 0.66
C ALA A 138 -11.04 -6.72 1.13
N ALA A 139 -11.30 -6.96 2.42
CA ALA A 139 -11.43 -8.31 2.97
C ALA A 139 -12.75 -8.99 2.56
N VAL A 140 -13.75 -8.22 2.05
CA VAL A 140 -15.05 -8.74 1.59
C VAL A 140 -15.47 -7.99 0.33
N LEU A 141 -15.04 -8.48 -0.83
CA LEU A 141 -15.29 -7.80 -2.11
C LEU A 141 -16.73 -8.03 -2.59
N PRO A 142 -17.52 -6.95 -2.84
CA PRO A 142 -18.93 -7.06 -3.23
C PRO A 142 -19.12 -7.37 -4.71
N PHE A 143 -18.33 -8.29 -5.24
CA PHE A 143 -18.36 -8.69 -6.66
C PHE A 143 -18.56 -10.20 -6.80
N ALA A 144 -19.12 -10.59 -7.94
CA ALA A 144 -19.27 -11.99 -8.29
C ALA A 144 -17.90 -12.65 -8.57
N ASP A 145 -17.86 -13.98 -8.48
CA ASP A 145 -16.70 -14.77 -8.86
C ASP A 145 -16.34 -14.51 -10.33
N ALA A 146 -15.04 -14.48 -10.62
CA ALA A 146 -14.50 -14.33 -11.98
C ALA A 146 -15.07 -13.10 -12.75
N ALA A 147 -15.28 -11.99 -12.05
CA ALA A 147 -15.78 -10.75 -12.63
C ALA A 147 -14.70 -9.95 -13.38
N PHE A 148 -13.44 -10.06 -12.94
CA PHE A 148 -12.34 -9.22 -13.42
C PHE A 148 -11.25 -10.02 -14.15
N ASP A 149 -10.62 -9.37 -15.12
CA ASP A 149 -9.43 -9.91 -15.82
C ASP A 149 -8.15 -9.61 -15.04
N LEU A 150 -8.11 -8.42 -14.40
CA LEU A 150 -6.96 -7.90 -13.66
C LEU A 150 -7.41 -7.30 -12.34
N ALA A 151 -6.55 -7.33 -11.35
CA ALA A 151 -6.68 -6.55 -10.12
C ALA A 151 -5.35 -5.84 -9.81
N CYS A 152 -5.43 -4.66 -9.19
CA CYS A 152 -4.25 -3.90 -8.79
C CYS A 152 -4.48 -3.15 -7.48
N SER A 153 -3.38 -2.85 -6.78
CA SER A 153 -3.36 -1.97 -5.60
C SER A 153 -1.99 -1.30 -5.51
N ALA A 154 -1.95 0.01 -5.65
CA ALA A 154 -0.73 0.79 -5.47
C ALA A 154 -0.73 1.41 -4.06
N TYR A 155 -0.01 0.82 -3.13
CA TYR A 155 0.03 1.20 -1.70
C TYR A 155 -1.34 1.26 -1.00
N GLY A 156 -2.35 0.59 -1.57
CA GLY A 156 -3.71 0.61 -1.06
C GLY A 156 -3.95 -0.37 0.10
N ALA A 157 -5.02 -1.11 0.06
CA ALA A 157 -5.60 -1.89 1.15
C ALA A 157 -4.69 -2.93 1.85
N VAL A 158 -3.64 -3.44 1.17
CA VAL A 158 -2.88 -4.63 1.64
C VAL A 158 -2.17 -4.40 2.98
N PRO A 159 -1.46 -3.28 3.23
CA PRO A 159 -0.80 -3.02 4.51
C PRO A 159 -1.80 -2.83 5.68
N PHE A 160 -3.00 -2.36 5.38
CA PHE A 160 -4.02 -1.99 6.37
C PHE A 160 -4.96 -3.14 6.74
N SER A 161 -4.84 -4.29 6.06
CA SER A 161 -5.67 -5.46 6.33
C SER A 161 -5.07 -6.38 7.39
N ALA A 162 -5.80 -6.62 8.48
CA ALA A 162 -5.39 -7.56 9.51
C ALA A 162 -5.36 -9.01 9.02
N ASP A 163 -6.29 -9.39 8.13
CA ASP A 163 -6.36 -10.71 7.48
C ASP A 163 -6.04 -10.60 5.99
N THR A 164 -4.76 -10.43 5.67
CA THR A 164 -4.30 -10.39 4.28
C THR A 164 -4.52 -11.72 3.55
N SER A 165 -4.60 -12.84 4.27
CA SER A 165 -4.96 -14.12 3.68
C SER A 165 -6.40 -14.14 3.18
N ALA A 166 -7.36 -13.52 3.90
CA ALA A 166 -8.73 -13.35 3.41
C ALA A 166 -8.77 -12.43 2.20
N LEU A 167 -8.06 -11.30 2.24
CA LEU A 167 -7.94 -10.38 1.10
C LEU A 167 -7.41 -11.11 -0.15
N MET A 168 -6.33 -11.89 -0.03
CA MET A 168 -5.79 -12.66 -1.17
C MET A 168 -6.79 -13.68 -1.72
N ARG A 169 -7.57 -14.36 -0.85
CA ARG A 169 -8.64 -15.28 -1.30
C ARG A 169 -9.77 -14.54 -2.01
N GLU A 170 -10.18 -13.36 -1.54
CA GLU A 170 -11.22 -12.55 -2.20
C GLU A 170 -10.75 -12.05 -3.57
N VAL A 171 -9.52 -11.55 -3.67
CA VAL A 171 -8.95 -11.15 -4.96
C VAL A 171 -8.87 -12.35 -5.92
N HIS A 172 -8.43 -13.51 -5.44
CA HIS A 172 -8.43 -14.74 -6.24
C HIS A 172 -9.84 -15.11 -6.70
N ARG A 173 -10.84 -15.01 -5.83
CA ARG A 173 -12.24 -15.35 -6.15
C ARG A 173 -12.80 -14.48 -7.28
N VAL A 174 -12.57 -13.16 -7.21
CA VAL A 174 -13.14 -12.20 -8.18
C VAL A 174 -12.38 -12.15 -9.50
N LEU A 175 -11.13 -12.59 -9.55
CA LEU A 175 -10.37 -12.71 -10.80
C LEU A 175 -10.83 -13.91 -11.62
N ARG A 176 -10.78 -13.81 -12.94
CA ARG A 176 -10.92 -14.96 -13.85
C ARG A 176 -9.71 -15.89 -13.78
N PRO A 177 -9.85 -17.19 -14.13
CA PRO A 177 -8.69 -18.05 -14.34
C PRO A 177 -7.69 -17.40 -15.30
N GLY A 178 -6.40 -17.40 -14.94
CA GLY A 178 -5.35 -16.68 -15.66
C GLY A 178 -5.35 -15.16 -15.44
N GLY A 179 -6.25 -14.64 -14.60
CA GLY A 179 -6.27 -13.24 -14.22
C GLY A 179 -5.07 -12.85 -13.36
N ARG A 180 -4.62 -11.61 -13.48
CA ARG A 180 -3.41 -11.10 -12.82
C ARG A 180 -3.75 -10.20 -11.63
N TRP A 181 -3.01 -10.39 -10.53
CA TRP A 181 -3.00 -9.55 -9.34
C TRP A 181 -1.64 -8.88 -9.20
N VAL A 182 -1.60 -7.54 -9.17
CA VAL A 182 -0.39 -6.76 -8.96
C VAL A 182 -0.61 -5.80 -7.81
N PHE A 183 0.27 -5.81 -6.81
CA PHE A 183 0.17 -4.87 -5.69
C PHE A 183 1.53 -4.46 -5.17
N SER A 184 1.65 -3.19 -4.81
CA SER A 184 2.80 -2.63 -4.12
C SER A 184 2.51 -2.40 -2.64
N VAL A 185 3.54 -2.58 -1.84
CA VAL A 185 3.54 -2.34 -0.39
C VAL A 185 4.88 -1.75 0.02
N THR A 186 4.94 -1.09 1.17
CA THR A 186 6.20 -0.81 1.87
C THR A 186 7.03 -2.08 1.89
N HIS A 187 8.29 -1.99 1.43
CA HIS A 187 9.15 -3.17 1.42
C HIS A 187 9.30 -3.74 2.84
N PRO A 188 9.02 -5.03 3.06
CA PRO A 188 9.04 -5.60 4.41
C PRO A 188 10.31 -5.35 5.21
N ILE A 189 11.48 -5.18 4.56
CA ILE A 189 12.74 -4.87 5.25
C ILE A 189 12.69 -3.53 6.00
N ARG A 190 11.87 -2.59 5.52
CA ARG A 190 11.73 -1.25 6.11
C ARG A 190 11.25 -1.30 7.56
N TRP A 191 10.47 -2.31 7.92
CA TRP A 191 9.98 -2.52 9.28
C TRP A 191 11.07 -2.81 10.33
N ALA A 192 12.29 -3.09 9.89
CA ALA A 192 13.44 -3.22 10.77
C ALA A 192 14.09 -1.87 11.12
N PHE A 193 13.72 -0.79 10.41
CA PHE A 193 14.34 0.54 10.49
C PHE A 193 13.31 1.59 10.93
N PRO A 194 13.75 2.70 11.56
CA PRO A 194 12.89 3.85 11.80
C PRO A 194 12.34 4.43 10.49
N ASP A 195 11.19 5.09 10.54
CA ASP A 195 10.62 5.81 9.39
C ASP A 195 11.19 7.23 9.29
N GLU A 196 12.51 7.31 9.18
CA GLU A 196 13.28 8.53 9.09
C GLU A 196 13.97 8.63 7.73
N PRO A 197 13.91 9.78 7.02
CA PRO A 197 14.52 9.93 5.69
C PRO A 197 16.06 9.98 5.75
N GLY A 198 16.63 10.33 6.91
CA GLY A 198 18.06 10.54 7.15
C GLY A 198 18.86 9.28 7.43
N VAL A 199 20.07 9.51 7.95
CA VAL A 199 21.04 8.43 8.31
C VAL A 199 20.50 7.56 9.45
N GLU A 200 19.72 8.11 10.32
CA GLU A 200 19.05 7.43 11.44
C GLU A 200 18.19 6.28 10.94
N GLY A 201 17.50 6.50 9.82
CA GLY A 201 16.69 5.49 9.12
C GLY A 201 17.49 4.35 8.48
N LEU A 202 18.82 4.32 8.58
CA LEU A 202 19.68 3.25 8.05
C LEU A 202 20.20 2.30 9.13
N THR A 203 19.79 2.50 10.39
CA THR A 203 20.15 1.59 11.48
C THR A 203 18.95 0.75 11.87
N ALA A 204 19.08 -0.58 11.76
CA ALA A 204 18.00 -1.49 12.17
C ALA A 204 17.81 -1.41 13.69
N VAL A 205 16.59 -1.12 14.13
CA VAL A 205 16.19 -0.97 15.54
C VAL A 205 15.14 -1.99 15.96
N SER A 206 14.51 -2.66 15.00
CA SER A 206 13.44 -3.63 15.23
C SER A 206 13.70 -4.94 14.51
N SER A 207 13.03 -6.01 14.94
CA SER A 207 13.14 -7.30 14.26
C SER A 207 12.32 -7.31 12.97
N TYR A 208 12.94 -7.64 11.85
CA TYR A 208 12.24 -7.95 10.60
C TYR A 208 11.17 -9.04 10.75
N PHE A 209 11.30 -9.90 11.73
CA PHE A 209 10.38 -11.00 11.99
C PHE A 209 9.27 -10.66 12.99
N ASP A 210 9.28 -9.46 13.57
CA ASP A 210 8.17 -9.00 14.41
C ASP A 210 6.98 -8.65 13.53
N ARG A 211 5.86 -9.33 13.75
CA ARG A 211 4.58 -9.16 13.03
C ARG A 211 3.54 -8.45 13.87
N THR A 212 3.96 -7.94 15.01
CA THR A 212 3.07 -7.14 15.85
C THR A 212 2.68 -5.88 15.09
N PRO A 213 1.39 -5.59 14.91
CA PRO A 213 0.93 -4.39 14.21
C PRO A 213 1.47 -3.11 14.82
N TYR A 214 1.73 -2.13 13.96
CA TYR A 214 1.88 -0.74 14.35
C TYR A 214 0.49 -0.15 14.53
N VAL A 215 0.25 0.53 15.66
CA VAL A 215 -1.05 1.10 16.02
C VAL A 215 -0.82 2.49 16.58
N GLU A 216 -1.51 3.48 16.04
CA GLU A 216 -1.67 4.80 16.67
C GLU A 216 -2.97 4.81 17.44
N GLU A 217 -2.97 5.43 18.61
CA GLU A 217 -4.11 5.44 19.52
C GLU A 217 -4.48 6.87 19.92
N ASP A 218 -5.79 7.10 20.08
CA ASP A 218 -6.29 8.33 20.71
C ASP A 218 -6.04 8.30 22.23
N GLU A 219 -6.33 9.43 22.90
CA GLU A 219 -6.21 9.55 24.36
C GLU A 219 -7.04 8.50 25.15
N GLN A 220 -8.00 7.86 24.52
CA GLN A 220 -8.85 6.81 25.11
C GLN A 220 -8.34 5.40 24.80
N GLY A 221 -7.23 5.25 24.07
CA GLY A 221 -6.64 3.96 23.65
C GLY A 221 -7.40 3.25 22.53
N HIS A 222 -8.17 3.99 21.72
CA HIS A 222 -8.78 3.45 20.51
C HIS A 222 -7.82 3.62 19.34
N ALA A 223 -7.67 2.57 18.54
CA ALA A 223 -6.86 2.63 17.34
C ALA A 223 -7.41 3.67 16.34
N THR A 224 -6.57 4.63 15.98
CA THR A 224 -6.81 5.66 14.95
C THR A 224 -6.17 5.27 13.63
N TYR A 225 -5.00 4.59 13.66
CA TYR A 225 -4.31 4.03 12.51
C TYR A 225 -3.78 2.64 12.82
N VAL A 226 -3.80 1.74 11.86
CA VAL A 226 -3.22 0.38 12.02
C VAL A 226 -2.54 -0.06 10.73
N GLU A 227 -1.30 -0.50 10.85
CA GLU A 227 -0.56 -1.11 9.76
C GLU A 227 0.01 -2.48 10.13
N HIS A 228 -0.06 -3.42 9.19
CA HIS A 228 0.28 -4.82 9.41
C HIS A 228 1.52 -5.24 8.61
N HIS A 229 2.58 -5.53 9.33
CA HIS A 229 3.79 -6.10 8.73
C HIS A 229 3.62 -7.58 8.36
N ARG A 230 4.19 -7.94 7.21
CA ARG A 230 4.40 -9.34 6.76
C ARG A 230 5.76 -9.42 6.10
N THR A 231 6.53 -10.45 6.41
CA THR A 231 7.80 -10.70 5.70
C THR A 231 7.55 -11.02 4.22
N ILE A 232 8.58 -10.90 3.37
CA ILE A 232 8.49 -11.38 1.96
C ILE A 232 8.01 -12.83 1.92
N GLY A 233 8.58 -13.69 2.78
CA GLY A 233 8.20 -15.10 2.85
C GLY A 233 6.74 -15.32 3.27
N ASP A 234 6.18 -14.46 4.12
CA ASP A 234 4.75 -14.52 4.48
C ASP A 234 3.88 -14.14 3.29
N ARG A 235 4.20 -13.03 2.59
CA ARG A 235 3.47 -12.60 1.38
C ARG A 235 3.44 -13.67 0.29
N VAL A 236 4.59 -14.30 0.02
CA VAL A 236 4.66 -15.40 -0.94
C VAL A 236 3.78 -16.58 -0.50
N ARG A 237 3.82 -16.97 0.78
CA ARG A 237 2.98 -18.06 1.30
C ARG A 237 1.48 -17.73 1.26
N GLU A 238 1.10 -16.49 1.56
CA GLU A 238 -0.30 -16.02 1.47
C GLU A 238 -0.82 -16.11 0.04
N LEU A 239 -0.05 -15.66 -0.95
CA LEU A 239 -0.39 -15.75 -2.36
C LEU A 239 -0.56 -17.21 -2.81
N VAL A 240 0.40 -18.07 -2.50
CA VAL A 240 0.37 -19.49 -2.86
C VAL A 240 -0.81 -20.20 -2.20
N ALA A 241 -1.07 -19.93 -0.91
CA ALA A 241 -2.19 -20.52 -0.18
C ALA A 241 -3.56 -20.08 -0.72
N ALA A 242 -3.64 -18.88 -1.29
CA ALA A 242 -4.85 -18.38 -1.96
C ALA A 242 -5.04 -18.92 -3.37
N GLY A 243 -4.08 -19.67 -3.92
CA GLY A 243 -4.16 -20.27 -5.26
C GLY A 243 -3.48 -19.45 -6.36
N PHE A 244 -2.70 -18.43 -6.00
CA PHE A 244 -1.91 -17.67 -6.94
C PHE A 244 -0.56 -18.35 -7.24
N ARG A 245 -0.07 -18.16 -8.46
CA ARG A 245 1.31 -18.38 -8.86
C ARG A 245 2.04 -17.04 -8.85
N LEU A 246 3.09 -16.90 -8.06
CA LEU A 246 3.96 -15.74 -8.14
C LEU A 246 4.67 -15.72 -9.49
N VAL A 247 4.58 -14.62 -10.21
CA VAL A 247 5.20 -14.40 -11.53
C VAL A 247 6.48 -13.61 -11.39
N ASP A 248 6.43 -12.53 -10.58
CA ASP A 248 7.54 -11.62 -10.37
C ASP A 248 7.46 -10.96 -9.00
N LEU A 249 8.59 -10.49 -8.51
CA LEU A 249 8.73 -9.59 -7.36
C LEU A 249 9.67 -8.47 -7.78
N VAL A 250 9.12 -7.26 -7.94
CA VAL A 250 9.87 -6.08 -8.37
C VAL A 250 10.22 -5.24 -7.15
N GLU A 251 11.49 -4.89 -7.01
CA GLU A 251 12.02 -3.95 -6.03
C GLU A 251 12.54 -2.74 -6.80
N PRO A 252 11.75 -1.65 -6.89
CA PRO A 252 12.17 -0.48 -7.65
C PRO A 252 13.41 0.16 -7.06
N GLU A 253 14.39 0.46 -7.92
CA GLU A 253 15.56 1.23 -7.53
C GLU A 253 15.22 2.72 -7.49
N TRP A 254 15.86 3.47 -6.60
CA TRP A 254 15.70 4.92 -6.52
C TRP A 254 16.33 5.61 -7.74
N PRO A 255 15.57 6.36 -8.57
CA PRO A 255 16.12 6.93 -9.79
C PRO A 255 17.09 8.08 -9.52
N GLU A 256 18.09 8.25 -10.39
CA GLU A 256 18.98 9.39 -10.33
C GLU A 256 18.20 10.70 -10.56
N GLY A 257 18.45 11.70 -9.72
CA GLY A 257 17.78 13.01 -9.80
C GLY A 257 16.37 13.04 -9.20
N HIS A 258 15.89 11.97 -8.61
CA HIS A 258 14.65 11.97 -7.85
C HIS A 258 14.94 12.42 -6.42
N GLU A 259 14.58 13.67 -6.11
CA GLU A 259 14.93 14.35 -4.85
C GLU A 259 13.77 14.48 -3.88
N GLN A 260 12.65 13.80 -4.15
CA GLN A 260 11.47 13.84 -3.28
C GLN A 260 11.69 12.97 -2.04
N ASP A 261 11.33 13.50 -0.88
CA ASP A 261 11.18 12.74 0.36
C ASP A 261 9.69 12.45 0.60
N TRP A 262 9.37 11.23 1.04
CA TRP A 262 8.04 10.84 1.44
C TRP A 262 8.15 9.90 2.64
N GLY A 263 7.96 10.44 3.84
CA GLY A 263 8.25 9.70 5.07
C GLY A 263 9.67 9.13 5.04
N GLY A 264 9.81 7.87 5.30
CA GLY A 264 11.09 7.19 5.22
C GLY A 264 11.62 6.91 3.82
N TRP A 265 10.94 7.29 2.71
CA TRP A 265 11.47 7.22 1.35
C TRP A 265 12.26 8.49 1.03
N SER A 266 13.53 8.33 0.75
CA SER A 266 14.43 9.45 0.44
C SER A 266 15.52 9.03 -0.54
N PRO A 267 16.20 9.97 -1.20
CA PRO A 267 17.35 9.67 -2.06
C PRO A 267 18.46 8.93 -1.34
N LEU A 268 18.69 9.23 -0.06
CA LEU A 268 19.72 8.58 0.74
C LEU A 268 19.38 7.10 0.99
N ARG A 269 18.18 6.84 1.48
CA ARG A 269 17.76 5.48 1.84
C ARG A 269 17.50 4.61 0.62
N GLY A 270 16.83 5.19 -0.40
CA GLY A 270 16.46 4.47 -1.61
C GLY A 270 17.66 3.94 -2.42
N ARG A 271 18.84 4.59 -2.30
CA ARG A 271 20.08 4.09 -2.90
C ARG A 271 20.73 2.92 -2.15
N LEU A 272 20.28 2.60 -0.94
CA LEU A 272 20.93 1.63 -0.06
C LEU A 272 20.04 0.45 0.31
N ILE A 273 18.74 0.68 0.45
CA ILE A 273 17.76 -0.35 0.81
C ILE A 273 16.47 -0.14 0.01
N PRO A 274 15.78 -1.22 -0.41
CA PRO A 274 14.53 -1.08 -1.13
C PRO A 274 13.45 -0.44 -0.25
N GLY A 275 12.71 0.53 -0.80
CA GLY A 275 11.57 1.16 -0.15
C GLY A 275 10.26 0.42 -0.42
N THR A 276 10.14 -0.17 -1.61
CA THR A 276 8.92 -0.80 -2.12
C THR A 276 9.14 -2.23 -2.56
N ALA A 277 8.15 -3.08 -2.33
CA ALA A 277 8.03 -4.40 -2.96
C ALA A 277 6.74 -4.47 -3.78
N ILE A 278 6.83 -4.84 -5.07
CA ILE A 278 5.68 -5.03 -5.95
C ILE A 278 5.58 -6.50 -6.31
N PHE A 279 4.47 -7.11 -5.93
CA PHE A 279 4.19 -8.52 -6.21
C PHE A 279 3.34 -8.65 -7.47
N VAL A 280 3.78 -9.48 -8.41
CA VAL A 280 3.04 -9.84 -9.62
C VAL A 280 2.65 -11.31 -9.52
N ALA A 281 1.35 -11.58 -9.48
CA ALA A 281 0.83 -12.94 -9.33
C ALA A 281 -0.28 -13.22 -10.35
N GLU A 282 -0.47 -14.49 -10.70
CA GLU A 282 -1.53 -14.93 -11.60
C GLU A 282 -2.39 -15.99 -10.92
N ARG A 283 -3.71 -15.87 -11.12
CA ARG A 283 -4.66 -16.90 -10.72
C ARG A 283 -4.44 -18.17 -11.55
N GLY A 284 -4.14 -19.29 -10.88
CA GLY A 284 -4.05 -20.61 -11.49
C GLY A 284 -5.39 -21.17 -11.99
#